data_42ee535895d42d3c1dc5c9cf29e8a1d1
#
_entry.id   42ee535895d42d3c1dc5c9cf29e8a1d1
#
_cell.length_a   1.000
_cell.length_b   1.000
_cell.length_c   1.000
_cell.angle_alpha   90.00
_cell.angle_beta   90.00
_cell.angle_gamma   90.00
#
_symmetry.space_group_name_H-M   'P 1'
#
loop_
_entity.id
_entity.type
_entity.pdbx_description
1 polymer ?
#
loop_
_entity_poly.entity_id
_entity_poly.type
_entity_poly.pdbx_seq_one_letter_code
_entity_poly.pdbx_strand_id
1 'polypeptide(L)'
;MIKLPDFTKAYEHENDFYLSCDITRISKILAHYELYKMSLEIPGAIVECGVFKGASFVRFAMFRNLFENPYAKKIIGFDSFGDFPETEFEADKKLRAHIVKEAGLQSISTEQLEEVLKKKECSQNIELIAGDITKTIPEYAEKNPQLKISLLN
;
A
#
# COMPACT_ATOMS: atom_id res chain seq x y z
N MET A 1 -5.93 -10.62 -11.23
CA MET A 1 -6.41 -10.27 -9.86
C MET A 1 -5.90 -11.32 -8.88
N ILE A 2 -5.49 -10.93 -7.68
CA ILE A 2 -5.04 -11.86 -6.64
C ILE A 2 -6.24 -12.55 -5.98
N LYS A 3 -5.98 -13.70 -5.34
CA LYS A 3 -7.00 -14.32 -4.47
C LYS A 3 -6.96 -13.62 -3.11
N LEU A 4 -8.08 -13.02 -2.69
CA LEU A 4 -8.20 -12.46 -1.35
C LEU A 4 -8.26 -13.57 -0.29
N PRO A 5 -7.79 -13.30 0.94
CA PRO A 5 -7.90 -14.23 2.05
C PRO A 5 -9.36 -14.42 2.48
N ASP A 6 -9.64 -15.53 3.14
CA ASP A 6 -10.91 -15.72 3.83
C ASP A 6 -10.93 -14.88 5.12
N PHE A 7 -11.69 -13.79 5.12
CA PHE A 7 -11.76 -12.86 6.24
C PHE A 7 -12.33 -13.46 7.54
N THR A 8 -13.00 -14.61 7.45
CA THR A 8 -13.49 -15.31 8.66
C THR A 8 -12.40 -16.05 9.41
N LYS A 9 -11.22 -16.21 8.78
CA LYS A 9 -10.07 -16.94 9.29
C LYS A 9 -8.94 -16.02 9.78
N ALA A 10 -9.29 -14.86 10.31
CA ALA A 10 -8.30 -13.85 10.71
C ALA A 10 -7.24 -14.39 11.69
N TYR A 11 -7.65 -15.18 12.69
CA TYR A 11 -6.75 -15.80 13.66
C TYR A 11 -5.79 -16.81 13.02
N GLU A 12 -6.30 -17.66 12.09
CA GLU A 12 -5.47 -18.62 11.36
C GLU A 12 -4.40 -17.86 10.53
N HIS A 13 -4.80 -16.80 9.82
CA HIS A 13 -3.88 -16.00 9.01
C HIS A 13 -2.84 -15.25 9.84
N GLU A 14 -3.21 -14.74 11.02
CA GLU A 14 -2.26 -14.13 11.94
C GLU A 14 -1.25 -15.16 12.45
N ASN A 15 -1.73 -16.31 12.88
CA ASN A 15 -0.90 -17.39 13.36
C ASN A 15 0.06 -17.91 12.28
N ASP A 16 -0.47 -18.15 11.06
CA ASP A 16 0.33 -18.56 9.90
C ASP A 16 1.41 -17.54 9.57
N PHE A 17 1.07 -16.24 9.62
CA PHE A 17 2.04 -15.18 9.41
C PHE A 17 3.20 -15.27 10.42
N TYR A 18 2.92 -15.31 11.73
CA TYR A 18 3.97 -15.31 12.74
C TYR A 18 4.78 -16.61 12.77
N LEU A 19 4.20 -17.74 12.42
CA LEU A 19 4.92 -19.03 12.38
C LEU A 19 5.75 -19.21 11.10
N SER A 20 5.42 -18.54 9.99
CA SER A 20 6.06 -18.76 8.69
C SER A 20 6.88 -17.58 8.18
N CYS A 21 6.64 -16.35 8.67
CA CYS A 21 7.30 -15.18 8.10
C CYS A 21 8.79 -15.11 8.45
N ASP A 22 9.58 -14.61 7.51
CA ASP A 22 10.95 -14.20 7.80
C ASP A 22 10.97 -12.98 8.72
N ILE A 23 11.99 -12.90 9.60
CA ILE A 23 12.15 -11.81 10.57
C ILE A 23 12.15 -10.42 9.93
N THR A 24 12.57 -10.30 8.67
CA THR A 24 12.54 -9.05 7.91
C THR A 24 11.13 -8.54 7.67
N ARG A 25 10.10 -9.40 7.73
CA ARG A 25 8.71 -8.97 7.64
C ARG A 25 8.27 -8.22 8.89
N ILE A 26 8.76 -8.62 10.05
CA ILE A 26 8.52 -7.91 11.31
C ILE A 26 9.26 -6.57 11.33
N SER A 27 10.54 -6.54 10.91
CA SER A 27 11.29 -5.29 10.83
C SER A 27 10.64 -4.27 9.88
N LYS A 28 10.03 -4.74 8.77
CA LYS A 28 9.25 -3.86 7.88
C LYS A 28 8.01 -3.28 8.57
N ILE A 29 7.32 -4.06 9.39
CA ILE A 29 6.17 -3.55 10.18
C ILE A 29 6.64 -2.45 11.14
N LEU A 30 7.73 -2.71 11.88
CA LEU A 30 8.30 -1.75 12.82
C LEU A 30 8.79 -0.47 12.12
N ALA A 31 9.47 -0.60 10.98
CA ALA A 31 9.91 0.55 10.20
C ALA A 31 8.72 1.42 9.76
N HIS A 32 7.66 0.82 9.23
CA HIS A 32 6.45 1.56 8.87
C HIS A 32 5.77 2.21 10.07
N TYR A 33 5.79 1.55 11.21
CA TYR A 33 5.27 2.11 12.47
C TYR A 33 6.04 3.36 12.90
N GLU A 34 7.38 3.29 12.91
CA GLU A 34 8.21 4.44 13.28
C GLU A 34 8.04 5.60 12.27
N LEU A 35 8.02 5.32 10.98
CA LEU A 35 7.75 6.33 9.94
C LEU A 35 6.38 6.98 10.14
N TYR A 36 5.35 6.18 10.44
CA TYR A 36 4.02 6.70 10.73
C TYR A 36 4.02 7.61 11.95
N LYS A 37 4.67 7.21 13.05
CA LYS A 37 4.80 8.05 14.26
C LYS A 37 5.47 9.38 13.97
N MET A 38 6.53 9.38 13.17
CA MET A 38 7.20 10.62 12.75
C MET A 38 6.29 11.56 11.96
N SER A 39 5.28 11.01 11.27
CA SER A 39 4.32 11.79 10.48
C SER A 39 3.15 12.36 11.27
N LEU A 40 2.93 11.95 12.53
CA LEU A 40 1.74 12.34 13.30
C LEU A 40 1.55 13.87 13.40
N GLU A 41 2.62 14.59 13.72
CA GLU A 41 2.60 16.04 13.86
C GLU A 41 2.80 16.79 12.53
N ILE A 42 2.93 16.08 11.41
CA ILE A 42 3.17 16.68 10.10
C ILE A 42 1.85 16.70 9.33
N PRO A 43 1.30 17.88 9.00
CA PRO A 43 0.06 17.95 8.22
C PRO A 43 0.30 17.50 6.78
N GLY A 44 -0.64 16.72 6.24
CA GLY A 44 -0.59 16.27 4.85
C GLY A 44 -1.09 14.84 4.67
N ALA A 45 -1.08 14.41 3.42
CA ALA A 45 -1.47 13.07 3.03
C ALA A 45 -0.35 12.05 3.27
N ILE A 46 -0.73 10.79 3.38
CA ILE A 46 0.17 9.64 3.20
C ILE A 46 0.06 9.23 1.74
N VAL A 47 1.17 9.14 1.04
CA VAL A 47 1.22 8.76 -0.38
C VAL A 47 2.04 7.49 -0.53
N GLU A 48 1.51 6.52 -1.25
CA GLU A 48 2.22 5.29 -1.61
C GLU A 48 2.34 5.17 -3.12
N CYS A 49 3.58 5.04 -3.62
CA CYS A 49 3.90 4.85 -5.01
C CYS A 49 4.34 3.40 -5.25
N GLY A 50 3.43 2.59 -5.80
CA GLY A 50 3.61 1.16 -5.94
C GLY A 50 2.92 0.39 -4.81
N VAL A 51 1.60 0.24 -4.91
CA VAL A 51 0.76 -0.46 -3.91
C VAL A 51 0.92 -1.98 -3.97
N PHE A 52 1.13 -2.52 -5.17
CA PHE A 52 1.30 -3.94 -5.48
C PHE A 52 0.16 -4.81 -4.89
N LYS A 53 0.41 -5.57 -3.82
CA LYS A 53 -0.60 -6.41 -3.15
C LYS A 53 -1.31 -5.72 -1.97
N GLY A 54 -1.08 -4.44 -1.76
CA GLY A 54 -1.79 -3.61 -0.79
C GLY A 54 -1.32 -3.73 0.66
N ALA A 55 -0.33 -4.57 0.98
CA ALA A 55 0.03 -4.86 2.38
C ALA A 55 0.50 -3.63 3.18
N SER A 56 1.31 -2.75 2.57
CA SER A 56 1.77 -1.49 3.19
C SER A 56 0.65 -0.46 3.24
N PHE A 57 -0.08 -0.31 2.15
CA PHE A 57 -1.21 0.61 2.05
C PHE A 57 -2.26 0.35 3.13
N VAL A 58 -2.69 -0.91 3.26
CA VAL A 58 -3.65 -1.33 4.30
C VAL A 58 -3.08 -1.10 5.69
N ARG A 59 -1.78 -1.34 5.90
CA ARG A 59 -1.11 -1.09 7.19
C ARG A 59 -1.16 0.38 7.58
N PHE A 60 -0.87 1.31 6.66
CA PHE A 60 -0.97 2.73 6.94
C PHE A 60 -2.41 3.17 7.21
N ALA A 61 -3.39 2.61 6.50
CA ALA A 61 -4.81 2.86 6.79
C ALA A 61 -5.20 2.38 8.19
N MET A 62 -4.71 1.21 8.61
CA MET A 62 -4.92 0.70 9.97
C MET A 62 -4.20 1.56 11.02
N PHE A 63 -2.95 1.99 10.79
CA PHE A 63 -2.24 2.89 11.70
C PHE A 63 -2.97 4.22 11.88
N ARG A 64 -3.49 4.82 10.79
CA ARG A 64 -4.30 6.03 10.87
C ARG A 64 -5.50 5.83 11.81
N ASN A 65 -6.23 4.73 11.67
CA ASN A 65 -7.40 4.48 12.50
C ASN A 65 -7.04 4.17 13.96
N LEU A 66 -5.87 3.57 14.20
CA LEU A 66 -5.40 3.22 15.55
C LEU A 66 -4.84 4.42 16.32
N PHE A 67 -4.12 5.32 15.65
CA PHE A 67 -3.38 6.40 16.32
C PHE A 67 -4.02 7.77 16.18
N GLU A 68 -4.93 7.95 15.20
CA GLU A 68 -5.60 9.22 14.94
C GLU A 68 -7.11 8.96 14.78
N ASN A 69 -7.64 9.30 13.61
CA ASN A 69 -9.01 9.01 13.21
C ASN A 69 -9.09 8.82 11.68
N PRO A 70 -10.18 8.25 11.15
CA PRO A 70 -10.28 7.93 9.72
C PRO A 70 -10.13 9.12 8.75
N TYR A 71 -10.26 10.35 9.24
CA TYR A 71 -10.20 11.57 8.44
C TYR A 71 -8.95 12.41 8.69
N ALA A 72 -8.12 12.05 9.64
CA ALA A 72 -6.93 12.82 10.03
C ALA A 72 -5.96 13.05 8.86
N LYS A 73 -5.74 12.03 8.05
CA LYS A 73 -4.88 12.08 6.87
C LYS A 73 -5.56 11.41 5.68
N LYS A 74 -5.52 12.04 4.50
CA LYS A 74 -5.84 11.34 3.26
C LYS A 74 -4.75 10.30 2.98
N ILE A 75 -5.11 9.11 2.49
CA ILE A 75 -4.15 8.13 2.00
C ILE A 75 -4.36 7.94 0.52
N ILE A 76 -3.30 8.15 -0.26
CA ILE A 76 -3.34 8.15 -1.73
C ILE A 76 -2.43 7.03 -2.22
N GLY A 77 -2.95 6.13 -3.04
CA GLY A 77 -2.20 5.05 -3.65
C GLY A 77 -2.09 5.20 -5.16
N PHE A 78 -0.89 5.18 -5.67
CA PHE A 78 -0.59 5.14 -7.10
C PHE A 78 -0.05 3.76 -7.47
N ASP A 79 -0.70 3.08 -8.40
CA ASP A 79 -0.26 1.78 -8.93
C ASP A 79 -0.94 1.52 -10.27
N SER A 80 -0.43 0.58 -11.04
CA SER A 80 -1.14 0.06 -12.20
C SER A 80 -2.46 -0.62 -11.83
N PHE A 81 -2.55 -1.16 -10.61
CA PHE A 81 -3.64 -2.03 -10.11
C PHE A 81 -3.95 -3.20 -11.04
N GLY A 82 -2.93 -3.68 -11.73
CA GLY A 82 -2.95 -4.75 -12.69
C GLY A 82 -1.74 -5.67 -12.55
N ASP A 83 -1.24 -6.17 -13.66
CA ASP A 83 -0.02 -6.97 -13.66
C ASP A 83 1.20 -6.10 -13.33
N PHE A 84 2.21 -6.72 -12.70
CA PHE A 84 3.47 -6.06 -12.39
C PHE A 84 4.11 -5.54 -13.68
N PRO A 85 4.41 -4.24 -13.81
CA PRO A 85 4.80 -3.63 -15.08
C PRO A 85 6.07 -4.24 -15.68
N GLU A 86 6.15 -4.23 -16.99
CA GLU A 86 7.38 -4.52 -17.70
C GLU A 86 8.41 -3.40 -17.51
N THR A 87 9.69 -3.72 -17.63
CA THR A 87 10.77 -2.74 -17.58
C THR A 87 11.70 -2.91 -18.77
N GLU A 88 12.10 -1.79 -19.36
CA GLU A 88 13.12 -1.75 -20.42
C GLU A 88 14.53 -1.65 -19.86
N PHE A 89 14.69 -1.27 -18.58
CA PHE A 89 15.99 -1.13 -17.94
C PHE A 89 16.59 -2.49 -17.57
N GLU A 90 17.74 -2.81 -18.16
CA GLU A 90 18.43 -4.09 -17.93
C GLU A 90 18.76 -4.35 -16.46
N ALA A 91 19.12 -3.31 -15.70
CA ALA A 91 19.41 -3.42 -14.27
C ALA A 91 18.19 -3.91 -13.47
N ASP A 92 16.99 -3.51 -13.87
CA ASP A 92 15.74 -3.81 -13.17
C ASP A 92 15.14 -5.15 -13.58
N LYS A 93 15.51 -5.68 -14.75
CA LYS A 93 14.96 -6.96 -15.25
C LYS A 93 15.21 -8.12 -14.29
N LYS A 94 16.41 -8.19 -13.69
CA LYS A 94 16.75 -9.22 -12.71
C LYS A 94 15.94 -9.08 -11.43
N LEU A 95 15.81 -7.85 -10.94
CA LEU A 95 15.02 -7.55 -9.75
C LEU A 95 13.54 -7.87 -9.99
N ARG A 96 13.00 -7.44 -11.13
CA ARG A 96 11.63 -7.76 -11.55
C ARG A 96 11.39 -9.27 -11.61
N ALA A 97 12.29 -10.01 -12.27
CA ALA A 97 12.16 -11.46 -12.38
C ALA A 97 12.16 -12.14 -10.99
N HIS A 98 13.00 -11.65 -10.07
CA HIS A 98 13.02 -12.13 -8.68
C HIS A 98 11.71 -11.84 -7.96
N ILE A 99 11.20 -10.61 -8.03
CA ILE A 99 9.95 -10.20 -7.39
C ILE A 99 8.78 -11.02 -7.95
N VAL A 100 8.68 -11.16 -9.28
CA VAL A 100 7.61 -11.94 -9.93
C VAL A 100 7.66 -13.41 -9.53
N LYS A 101 8.86 -13.98 -9.41
CA LYS A 101 9.06 -15.37 -8.95
C LYS A 101 8.57 -15.56 -7.51
N GLU A 102 8.92 -14.67 -6.61
CA GLU A 102 8.62 -14.80 -5.17
C GLU A 102 7.18 -14.36 -4.82
N ALA A 103 6.69 -13.33 -5.47
CA ALA A 103 5.42 -12.71 -5.12
C ALA A 103 4.32 -12.87 -6.19
N GLY A 104 4.65 -13.37 -7.38
CA GLY A 104 3.73 -13.47 -8.51
C GLY A 104 3.60 -12.17 -9.29
N LEU A 105 3.01 -12.27 -10.48
CA LEU A 105 2.86 -11.17 -11.44
C LEU A 105 1.72 -10.20 -11.05
N GLN A 106 0.66 -10.72 -10.42
CA GLN A 106 -0.59 -10.00 -10.24
C GLN A 106 -0.56 -9.09 -9.01
N SER A 107 -1.00 -7.84 -9.19
CA SER A 107 -1.31 -6.89 -8.13
C SER A 107 -2.77 -7.04 -7.64
N ILE A 108 -3.09 -6.38 -6.55
CA ILE A 108 -4.46 -6.19 -6.10
C ILE A 108 -5.17 -5.19 -7.03
N SER A 109 -6.46 -5.40 -7.34
CA SER A 109 -7.23 -4.39 -8.05
C SER A 109 -7.75 -3.31 -7.10
N THR A 110 -8.19 -2.18 -7.64
CA THR A 110 -8.82 -1.10 -6.85
C THR A 110 -10.02 -1.60 -6.08
N GLU A 111 -10.90 -2.38 -6.73
CA GLU A 111 -12.11 -2.94 -6.11
C GLU A 111 -11.77 -3.93 -4.98
N GLN A 112 -10.75 -4.78 -5.21
CA GLN A 112 -10.29 -5.71 -4.17
C GLN A 112 -9.69 -4.96 -2.97
N LEU A 113 -8.91 -3.91 -3.21
CA LEU A 113 -8.32 -3.11 -2.13
C LEU A 113 -9.40 -2.35 -1.35
N GLU A 114 -10.38 -1.79 -2.04
CA GLU A 114 -11.54 -1.17 -1.40
C GLU A 114 -12.34 -2.16 -0.54
N GLU A 115 -12.54 -3.40 -1.03
CA GLU A 115 -13.19 -4.45 -0.25
C GLU A 115 -12.42 -4.76 1.04
N VAL A 116 -11.09 -4.93 0.95
CA VAL A 116 -10.22 -5.14 2.11
C VAL A 116 -10.34 -4.00 3.11
N LEU A 117 -10.26 -2.75 2.63
CA LEU A 117 -10.37 -1.56 3.48
C LEU A 117 -11.74 -1.44 4.16
N LYS A 118 -12.82 -1.75 3.45
CA LYS A 118 -14.18 -1.79 4.00
C LYS A 118 -14.32 -2.85 5.10
N LYS A 119 -13.79 -4.07 4.88
CA LYS A 119 -13.80 -5.15 5.88
C LYS A 119 -13.02 -4.79 7.16
N LYS A 120 -12.05 -3.88 7.05
CA LYS A 120 -11.25 -3.37 8.18
C LYS A 120 -11.75 -2.03 8.74
N GLU A 121 -12.86 -1.52 8.24
CA GLU A 121 -13.41 -0.21 8.63
C GLU A 121 -12.43 0.96 8.45
N CYS A 122 -11.52 0.85 7.45
CA CYS A 122 -10.45 1.80 7.15
C CYS A 122 -10.62 2.50 5.79
N SER A 123 -11.81 2.43 5.19
CA SER A 123 -12.05 2.90 3.80
C SER A 123 -12.26 4.41 3.65
N GLN A 124 -12.36 5.15 4.72
CA GLN A 124 -12.59 6.60 4.69
C GLN A 124 -11.33 7.34 4.24
N ASN A 125 -11.53 8.43 3.51
CA ASN A 125 -10.47 9.36 3.08
C ASN A 125 -9.31 8.65 2.34
N ILE A 126 -9.68 7.72 1.45
CA ILE A 126 -8.78 6.94 0.59
C ILE A 126 -8.96 7.39 -0.86
N GLU A 127 -7.86 7.44 -1.60
CA GLU A 127 -7.88 7.71 -3.04
C GLU A 127 -6.92 6.74 -3.74
N LEU A 128 -7.42 6.04 -4.77
CA LEU A 128 -6.65 5.08 -5.54
C LEU A 128 -6.57 5.57 -6.99
N ILE A 129 -5.36 5.79 -7.48
CA ILE A 129 -5.07 6.32 -8.81
C ILE A 129 -4.42 5.21 -9.63
N ALA A 130 -5.24 4.62 -10.52
CA ALA A 130 -4.81 3.54 -11.39
C ALA A 130 -4.09 4.06 -12.63
N GLY A 131 -2.96 3.47 -12.97
CA GLY A 131 -2.21 3.76 -14.19
C GLY A 131 -0.70 3.75 -14.02
N ASP A 132 -0.02 4.14 -15.08
CA ASP A 132 1.43 4.33 -15.08
C ASP A 132 1.80 5.52 -14.18
N ILE A 133 2.51 5.23 -13.09
CA ILE A 133 2.88 6.23 -12.08
C ILE A 133 3.72 7.37 -12.63
N THR A 134 4.46 7.14 -13.73
CA THR A 134 5.25 8.18 -14.39
C THR A 134 4.37 9.26 -15.05
N LYS A 135 3.10 8.95 -15.29
CA LYS A 135 2.09 9.84 -15.86
C LYS A 135 1.12 10.32 -14.78
N THR A 136 0.57 9.38 -14.01
CA THR A 136 -0.49 9.69 -13.05
C THR A 136 -0.02 10.57 -11.89
N ILE A 137 1.22 10.43 -11.42
CA ILE A 137 1.76 11.29 -10.35
C ILE A 137 1.90 12.74 -10.80
N PRO A 138 2.56 13.08 -11.93
CA PRO A 138 2.62 14.46 -12.41
C PRO A 138 1.24 15.07 -12.66
N GLU A 139 0.35 14.34 -13.33
CA GLU A 139 -1.02 14.81 -13.58
C GLU A 139 -1.81 15.07 -12.29
N TYR A 140 -1.63 14.22 -11.29
CA TYR A 140 -2.27 14.41 -10.00
C TYR A 140 -1.73 15.63 -9.25
N ALA A 141 -0.40 15.83 -9.30
CA ALA A 141 0.25 16.98 -8.68
C ALA A 141 -0.19 18.31 -9.32
N GLU A 142 -0.33 18.36 -10.64
CA GLU A 142 -0.85 19.52 -11.36
C GLU A 142 -2.29 19.86 -10.98
N LYS A 143 -3.15 18.84 -10.82
CA LYS A 143 -4.55 19.00 -10.42
C LYS A 143 -4.74 19.35 -8.94
N ASN A 144 -3.71 19.07 -8.12
CA ASN A 144 -3.75 19.26 -6.66
C ASN A 144 -2.54 20.07 -6.15
N PRO A 145 -2.35 21.32 -6.61
CA PRO A 145 -1.16 22.12 -6.26
C PRO A 145 -1.06 22.44 -4.76
N GLN A 146 -2.14 22.29 -4.02
CA GLN A 146 -2.22 22.49 -2.56
C GLN A 146 -1.84 21.22 -1.76
N LEU A 147 -1.58 20.08 -2.42
CA LEU A 147 -1.27 18.83 -1.75
C LEU A 147 -0.02 18.98 -0.90
N LYS A 148 -0.16 18.62 0.37
CA LYS A 148 0.98 18.43 1.29
C LYS A 148 1.09 16.95 1.58
N ILE A 149 2.32 16.45 1.67
CA ILE A 149 2.62 15.06 1.94
C ILE A 149 3.31 14.97 3.30
N SER A 150 2.75 14.22 4.22
CA SER A 150 3.33 13.95 5.54
C SER A 150 4.19 12.68 5.56
N LEU A 151 3.87 11.74 4.68
CA LEU A 151 4.64 10.51 4.51
C LEU A 151 4.56 10.06 3.05
N LEU A 152 5.70 9.75 2.46
CA LEU A 152 5.84 9.13 1.15
C LEU A 152 6.49 7.75 1.31
N ASN A 153 5.82 6.69 0.80
CA ASN A 153 6.28 5.30 0.82
C ASN A 153 6.48 4.77 -0.60
#